data_06bdfc28ab58f290d25dd721036853fc
#
_entry.id   06bdfc28ab58f290d25dd721036853fc
#
_cell.length_a   1.000
_cell.length_b   1.000
_cell.length_c   1.000
_cell.angle_alpha   90.00
_cell.angle_beta   90.00
_cell.angle_gamma   90.00
#
_symmetry.space_group_name_H-M   'P 1'
#
loop_
_entity.id
_entity.type
_entity.pdbx_description
1 polymer ?
#
loop_
_entity_poly.entity_id
_entity_poly.type
_entity_poly.pdbx_seq_one_letter_code
_entity_poly.pdbx_strand_id
1 'polypeptide(L)'
;MNWRVLSFLTGAAVLVSGCASLCFMNRQNHFPEKCAATCQRLGIAPTKYVLVVHVSSQALSLFADGKFVKTYCCSTSRFGIGQIEGSNRTPLGLHCIAEKIGGGEPPGTVFKSRAAVGHTSQPEFADAKITTRILWLEGLEPGFNQGTNVDSHDRYIYIHGTADQETIGEPASHGCIHLADADLVPLFDLLPDGTLVWISEY
;
A
#
# COMPACT_ATOMS: atom_id res chain seq x y z
N MET A 1 43.03 -55.75 12.68
CA MET A 1 42.66 -54.96 13.86
C MET A 1 42.08 -53.66 13.32
N ASN A 2 40.76 -53.63 13.05
CA ASN A 2 40.08 -52.58 12.36
C ASN A 2 39.27 -51.71 13.37
N TRP A 3 39.62 -50.46 13.49
CA TRP A 3 38.86 -49.51 14.27
C TRP A 3 37.94 -48.76 13.31
N ARG A 4 36.62 -48.92 13.48
CA ARG A 4 35.59 -48.08 12.84
C ARG A 4 35.34 -46.87 13.74
N VAL A 5 35.56 -45.69 13.17
CA VAL A 5 35.16 -44.42 13.78
C VAL A 5 33.70 -44.19 13.40
N LEU A 6 32.81 -44.15 14.39
CA LEU A 6 31.43 -43.68 14.23
C LEU A 6 31.41 -42.14 14.29
N SER A 7 31.07 -41.51 13.18
CA SER A 7 30.75 -40.07 13.14
C SER A 7 29.29 -39.88 13.53
N PHE A 8 29.06 -39.24 14.66
CA PHE A 8 27.72 -38.71 15.03
C PHE A 8 27.47 -37.43 14.28
N LEU A 9 26.55 -37.45 13.32
CA LEU A 9 25.96 -36.26 12.72
C LEU A 9 24.88 -35.76 13.65
N THR A 10 25.16 -34.68 14.35
CA THR A 10 24.15 -33.88 15.06
C THR A 10 23.37 -33.07 14.05
N GLY A 11 22.18 -33.55 13.70
CA GLY A 11 21.20 -32.77 12.95
C GLY A 11 20.61 -31.67 13.83
N ALA A 12 21.03 -30.45 13.62
CA ALA A 12 20.32 -29.31 14.17
C ALA A 12 19.00 -29.08 13.39
N ALA A 13 17.90 -29.43 14.03
CA ALA A 13 16.56 -29.14 13.51
C ALA A 13 16.32 -27.63 13.54
N VAL A 14 16.34 -27.00 12.36
CA VAL A 14 15.79 -25.68 12.17
C VAL A 14 14.28 -25.82 11.99
N LEU A 15 13.56 -25.86 13.09
CA LEU A 15 12.12 -25.73 13.15
C LEU A 15 11.85 -24.51 14.03
N VAL A 16 11.56 -23.36 13.44
CA VAL A 16 10.65 -22.29 13.93
C VAL A 16 10.78 -21.09 13.00
N SER A 17 10.08 -21.08 11.88
CA SER A 17 9.73 -19.85 11.16
C SER A 17 8.44 -19.99 10.34
N GLY A 18 7.90 -21.18 10.17
CA GLY A 18 6.72 -21.39 9.31
C GLY A 18 5.38 -20.95 9.91
N CYS A 19 5.23 -21.00 11.23
CA CYS A 19 3.93 -20.82 11.87
C CYS A 19 3.54 -19.32 12.00
N ALA A 20 4.50 -18.45 12.25
CA ALA A 20 4.26 -17.00 12.36
C ALA A 20 3.95 -16.39 10.97
N SER A 21 4.69 -16.79 9.94
CA SER A 21 4.43 -16.34 8.55
C SER A 21 3.09 -16.82 8.02
N LEU A 22 2.69 -18.07 8.30
CA LEU A 22 1.38 -18.60 7.91
C LEU A 22 0.22 -17.92 8.66
N CYS A 23 0.38 -17.63 9.95
CA CYS A 23 -0.62 -16.93 10.75
C CYS A 23 -0.77 -15.47 10.32
N PHE A 24 0.32 -14.82 9.90
CA PHE A 24 0.34 -13.45 9.40
C PHE A 24 -0.29 -13.37 8.00
N MET A 25 0.05 -14.28 7.09
CA MET A 25 -0.56 -14.38 5.75
C MET A 25 -2.07 -14.69 5.84
N ASN A 26 -2.52 -15.46 6.82
CA ASN A 26 -3.93 -15.80 6.97
C ASN A 26 -4.79 -14.60 7.43
N ARG A 27 -4.22 -13.65 8.18
CA ARG A 27 -4.93 -12.41 8.57
C ARG A 27 -5.14 -11.45 7.40
N GLN A 28 -4.20 -11.40 6.46
CA GLN A 28 -4.28 -10.50 5.29
C GLN A 28 -5.32 -10.98 4.27
N ASN A 29 -5.72 -12.24 4.32
CA ASN A 29 -6.67 -12.84 3.38
C ASN A 29 -8.13 -12.71 3.83
N HIS A 30 -8.40 -12.13 5.02
CA HIS A 30 -9.75 -11.85 5.49
C HIS A 30 -10.08 -10.38 5.29
N PHE A 31 -11.28 -10.14 4.76
CA PHE A 31 -11.80 -8.77 4.64
C PHE A 31 -11.92 -8.16 6.05
N PRO A 32 -11.36 -6.95 6.30
CA PRO A 32 -11.31 -6.40 7.65
C PRO A 32 -12.72 -6.07 8.19
N GLU A 33 -13.08 -6.68 9.31
CA GLU A 33 -14.35 -6.40 10.00
C GLU A 33 -14.51 -4.91 10.34
N LYS A 34 -13.42 -4.25 10.73
CA LYS A 34 -13.42 -2.80 11.02
C LYS A 34 -13.76 -1.96 9.78
N CYS A 35 -13.30 -2.35 8.59
CA CYS A 35 -13.66 -1.71 7.34
C CYS A 35 -15.17 -1.85 7.09
N ALA A 36 -15.71 -3.07 7.19
CA ALA A 36 -17.13 -3.33 7.02
C ALA A 36 -17.99 -2.54 8.02
N ALA A 37 -17.61 -2.53 9.30
CA ALA A 37 -18.31 -1.79 10.36
C ALA A 37 -18.28 -0.28 10.11
N THR A 38 -17.15 0.26 9.62
CA THR A 38 -17.02 1.67 9.29
C THR A 38 -17.89 2.05 8.09
N CYS A 39 -17.92 1.22 7.04
CA CYS A 39 -18.81 1.41 5.90
C CYS A 39 -20.28 1.42 6.36
N GLN A 40 -20.69 0.47 7.21
CA GLN A 40 -22.04 0.42 7.74
C GLN A 40 -22.38 1.67 8.57
N ARG A 41 -21.50 2.10 9.46
CA ARG A 41 -21.67 3.30 10.30
C ARG A 41 -21.84 4.56 9.47
N LEU A 42 -21.15 4.66 8.34
CA LEU A 42 -21.19 5.83 7.44
C LEU A 42 -22.26 5.74 6.36
N GLY A 43 -22.97 4.62 6.26
CA GLY A 43 -23.96 4.39 5.20
C GLY A 43 -23.33 4.24 3.80
N ILE A 44 -22.07 3.83 3.73
CA ILE A 44 -21.31 3.66 2.49
C ILE A 44 -21.48 2.22 2.00
N ALA A 45 -21.95 2.04 0.77
CA ALA A 45 -22.04 0.73 0.16
C ALA A 45 -20.64 0.18 -0.19
N PRO A 46 -20.37 -1.11 0.05
CA PRO A 46 -19.13 -1.74 -0.43
C PRO A 46 -18.99 -1.63 -1.95
N THR A 47 -17.77 -1.34 -2.41
CA THR A 47 -17.44 -1.36 -3.83
C THR A 47 -17.03 -2.77 -4.28
N LYS A 48 -17.11 -3.05 -5.59
CA LYS A 48 -16.68 -4.36 -6.15
C LYS A 48 -15.25 -4.69 -5.75
N TYR A 49 -14.35 -3.71 -5.87
CA TYR A 49 -12.97 -3.82 -5.43
C TYR A 49 -12.76 -3.02 -4.16
N VAL A 50 -11.94 -3.54 -3.27
CA VAL A 50 -11.48 -2.83 -2.06
C VAL A 50 -9.99 -3.09 -1.91
N LEU A 51 -9.23 -2.03 -1.67
CA LEU A 51 -7.83 -2.11 -1.28
C LEU A 51 -7.71 -2.07 0.24
N VAL A 52 -6.83 -2.88 0.79
CA VAL A 52 -6.51 -2.87 2.23
C VAL A 52 -5.00 -2.69 2.39
N VAL A 53 -4.60 -1.56 2.95
CA VAL A 53 -3.20 -1.25 3.26
C VAL A 53 -2.91 -1.64 4.70
N HIS A 54 -1.94 -2.52 4.88
CA HIS A 54 -1.44 -2.98 6.19
C HIS A 54 -0.09 -2.30 6.44
N VAL A 55 -0.10 -1.23 7.24
CA VAL A 55 1.10 -0.39 7.44
C VAL A 55 2.22 -1.15 8.15
N SER A 56 1.91 -1.97 9.15
CA SER A 56 2.93 -2.72 9.92
C SER A 56 3.67 -3.76 9.09
N SER A 57 3.04 -4.28 8.01
CA SER A 57 3.64 -5.29 7.14
C SER A 57 4.05 -4.76 5.76
N GLN A 58 3.86 -3.47 5.52
CA GLN A 58 4.15 -2.83 4.23
C GLN A 58 3.52 -3.60 3.06
N ALA A 59 2.23 -3.94 3.21
CA ALA A 59 1.50 -4.76 2.25
C ALA A 59 0.18 -4.08 1.87
N LEU A 60 -0.24 -4.27 0.61
CA LEU A 60 -1.52 -3.84 0.07
C LEU A 60 -2.25 -5.06 -0.48
N SER A 61 -3.40 -5.38 0.09
CA SER A 61 -4.25 -6.49 -0.34
C SER A 61 -5.41 -5.99 -1.20
N LEU A 62 -5.65 -6.67 -2.32
CA LEU A 62 -6.81 -6.46 -3.19
C LEU A 62 -7.89 -7.48 -2.85
N PHE A 63 -9.10 -6.99 -2.66
CA PHE A 63 -10.32 -7.79 -2.56
C PHE A 63 -11.25 -7.48 -3.74
N ALA A 64 -11.96 -8.50 -4.21
CA ALA A 64 -13.03 -8.37 -5.19
C ALA A 64 -14.28 -9.10 -4.67
N ASP A 65 -15.41 -8.42 -4.62
CA ASP A 65 -16.67 -8.95 -4.07
C ASP A 65 -16.48 -9.58 -2.68
N GLY A 66 -15.67 -8.91 -1.83
CA GLY A 66 -15.34 -9.34 -0.46
C GLY A 66 -14.36 -10.52 -0.36
N LYS A 67 -13.88 -11.06 -1.49
CA LYS A 67 -12.93 -12.18 -1.54
C LYS A 67 -11.51 -11.67 -1.80
N PHE A 68 -10.53 -12.24 -1.10
CA PHE A 68 -9.13 -11.97 -1.33
C PHE A 68 -8.70 -12.37 -2.75
N VAL A 69 -7.94 -11.50 -3.40
CA VAL A 69 -7.41 -11.72 -4.76
C VAL A 69 -5.89 -11.85 -4.74
N LYS A 70 -5.20 -10.81 -4.26
CA LYS A 70 -3.73 -10.74 -4.29
C LYS A 70 -3.23 -9.76 -3.23
N THR A 71 -2.00 -9.97 -2.77
CA THR A 71 -1.24 -8.98 -1.98
C THR A 71 -0.05 -8.47 -2.78
N TYR A 72 0.21 -7.18 -2.64
CA TYR A 72 1.33 -6.45 -3.21
C TYR A 72 2.24 -5.96 -2.08
N CYS A 73 3.55 -5.91 -2.30
CA CYS A 73 4.44 -5.14 -1.44
C CYS A 73 4.21 -3.65 -1.70
N CYS A 74 4.13 -2.86 -0.64
CA CYS A 74 4.01 -1.42 -0.73
C CYS A 74 4.97 -0.73 0.25
N SER A 75 5.11 0.59 0.13
CA SER A 75 5.82 1.39 1.13
C SER A 75 4.92 2.49 1.63
N THR A 76 4.84 2.63 2.95
CA THR A 76 4.14 3.72 3.62
C THR A 76 5.13 4.69 4.26
N SER A 77 4.65 5.64 5.05
CA SER A 77 5.49 6.67 5.63
C SER A 77 6.56 6.14 6.58
N ARG A 78 7.80 6.58 6.41
CA ARG A 78 8.90 6.40 7.39
C ARG A 78 8.68 7.14 8.71
N PHE A 79 7.72 8.06 8.76
CA PHE A 79 7.33 8.80 9.97
C PHE A 79 6.19 8.12 10.73
N GLY A 80 5.76 6.93 10.26
CA GLY A 80 4.67 6.14 10.83
C GLY A 80 3.28 6.64 10.43
N ILE A 81 2.30 6.35 11.29
CA ILE A 81 0.87 6.64 11.05
C ILE A 81 0.44 7.95 11.70
N GLY A 82 -0.50 8.68 11.09
CA GLY A 82 -1.07 9.89 11.65
C GLY A 82 -1.88 10.72 10.66
N GLN A 83 -2.86 11.44 11.22
CA GLN A 83 -3.87 12.14 10.44
C GLN A 83 -3.51 13.61 10.15
N ILE A 84 -2.66 14.21 10.97
CA ILE A 84 -2.44 15.67 10.97
C ILE A 84 -1.67 16.11 9.71
N GLU A 85 -2.14 17.16 9.06
CA GLU A 85 -1.46 17.84 7.95
C GLU A 85 -0.03 18.26 8.35
N GLY A 86 0.92 18.17 7.43
CA GLY A 86 2.33 18.48 7.66
C GLY A 86 3.09 17.44 8.46
N SER A 87 2.43 16.41 9.02
CA SER A 87 3.10 15.34 9.79
C SER A 87 3.95 14.40 8.93
N ASN A 88 3.76 14.38 7.62
CA ASN A 88 4.33 13.41 6.69
C ASN A 88 4.01 11.94 7.02
N ARG A 89 2.95 11.69 7.81
CA ARG A 89 2.53 10.36 8.23
C ARG A 89 1.42 9.81 7.36
N THR A 90 1.35 8.49 7.22
CA THR A 90 0.27 7.82 6.49
C THR A 90 -1.01 7.85 7.32
N PRO A 91 -2.13 8.40 6.79
CA PRO A 91 -3.40 8.42 7.48
C PRO A 91 -4.02 7.03 7.56
N LEU A 92 -4.78 6.77 8.62
CA LEU A 92 -5.56 5.54 8.78
C LEU A 92 -7.03 5.75 8.42
N GLY A 93 -7.77 4.64 8.31
CA GLY A 93 -9.22 4.62 8.17
C GLY A 93 -9.69 4.41 6.75
N LEU A 94 -10.97 4.74 6.53
CA LEU A 94 -11.64 4.53 5.26
C LEU A 94 -11.42 5.70 4.31
N HIS A 95 -11.00 5.38 3.10
CA HIS A 95 -10.79 6.30 2.00
C HIS A 95 -11.48 5.77 0.74
N CYS A 96 -11.56 6.59 -0.29
CA CYS A 96 -11.82 6.14 -1.66
C CYS A 96 -10.79 6.73 -2.63
N ILE A 97 -10.69 6.14 -3.81
CA ILE A 97 -9.97 6.71 -4.95
C ILE A 97 -10.84 7.83 -5.51
N ALA A 98 -10.48 9.08 -5.25
CA ALA A 98 -11.22 10.24 -5.75
C ALA A 98 -10.89 10.55 -7.21
N GLU A 99 -9.62 10.38 -7.60
CA GLU A 99 -9.14 10.72 -8.93
C GLU A 99 -8.00 9.79 -9.35
N LYS A 100 -7.96 9.46 -10.65
CA LYS A 100 -6.92 8.64 -11.28
C LYS A 100 -6.16 9.46 -12.32
N ILE A 101 -4.83 9.56 -12.18
CA ILE A 101 -3.98 10.40 -13.04
C ILE A 101 -2.86 9.55 -13.66
N GLY A 102 -2.56 9.83 -14.94
CA GLY A 102 -1.50 9.16 -15.68
C GLY A 102 -1.95 7.94 -16.47
N GLY A 103 -3.26 7.75 -16.69
CA GLY A 103 -3.77 6.70 -17.56
C GLY A 103 -3.20 6.83 -18.98
N GLY A 104 -2.65 5.72 -19.54
CA GLY A 104 -2.02 5.70 -20.85
C GLY A 104 -0.57 6.19 -20.90
N GLU A 105 -0.07 6.85 -19.86
CA GLU A 105 1.33 7.25 -19.79
C GLU A 105 2.27 6.04 -19.65
N PRO A 106 3.51 6.10 -20.17
CA PRO A 106 4.51 5.08 -19.95
C PRO A 106 4.82 4.89 -18.44
N PRO A 107 5.12 3.65 -17.96
CA PRO A 107 5.68 3.46 -16.64
C PRO A 107 6.96 4.28 -16.47
N GLY A 108 7.17 4.92 -15.30
CA GLY A 108 8.29 5.83 -15.07
C GLY A 108 8.02 7.28 -15.48
N THR A 109 6.85 7.61 -16.03
CA THR A 109 6.45 9.02 -16.23
C THR A 109 6.47 9.75 -14.89
N VAL A 110 7.11 10.90 -14.83
CA VAL A 110 7.26 11.72 -13.62
C VAL A 110 6.17 12.78 -13.56
N PHE A 111 5.57 12.91 -12.39
CA PHE A 111 4.53 13.90 -12.13
C PHE A 111 4.99 14.97 -11.15
N LYS A 112 4.74 16.24 -11.49
CA LYS A 112 4.83 17.40 -10.58
C LYS A 112 3.49 18.11 -10.61
N SER A 113 2.94 18.41 -9.45
CA SER A 113 1.58 18.97 -9.31
C SER A 113 0.54 18.23 -10.17
N ARG A 114 0.66 16.90 -10.26
CA ARG A 114 -0.19 15.98 -11.02
C ARG A 114 -0.12 16.10 -12.55
N ALA A 115 0.78 16.93 -13.08
CA ALA A 115 1.07 17.01 -14.52
C ALA A 115 2.31 16.18 -14.87
N ALA A 116 2.28 15.47 -15.99
CA ALA A 116 3.43 14.77 -16.53
C ALA A 116 4.50 15.78 -16.96
N VAL A 117 5.75 15.62 -16.48
CA VAL A 117 6.84 16.57 -16.72
C VAL A 117 8.11 15.92 -17.31
N GLY A 118 8.18 14.58 -17.33
CA GLY A 118 9.36 13.86 -17.84
C GLY A 118 9.27 12.37 -17.52
N HIS A 119 10.42 11.70 -17.52
CA HIS A 119 10.53 10.28 -17.30
C HIS A 119 11.75 9.93 -16.44
N THR A 120 11.69 8.91 -15.60
CA THR A 120 12.75 8.48 -14.69
C THR A 120 14.06 8.07 -15.39
N SER A 121 14.02 7.76 -16.69
CA SER A 121 15.24 7.54 -17.49
C SER A 121 16.07 8.80 -17.77
N GLN A 122 15.52 9.98 -17.50
CA GLN A 122 16.22 11.25 -17.64
C GLN A 122 16.98 11.54 -16.33
N PRO A 123 18.28 11.90 -16.38
CA PRO A 123 19.10 12.07 -15.18
C PRO A 123 18.52 13.03 -14.13
N GLU A 124 17.86 14.10 -14.57
CA GLU A 124 17.21 15.09 -13.70
C GLU A 124 16.00 14.57 -12.93
N PHE A 125 15.48 13.39 -13.29
CA PHE A 125 14.32 12.72 -12.67
C PHE A 125 14.65 11.36 -12.05
N ALA A 126 15.93 10.99 -11.96
CA ALA A 126 16.34 9.68 -11.45
C ALA A 126 15.89 9.39 -10.01
N ASP A 127 15.62 10.42 -9.21
CA ASP A 127 15.15 10.33 -7.82
C ASP A 127 13.72 10.87 -7.63
N ALA A 128 12.94 10.92 -8.72
CA ALA A 128 11.58 11.44 -8.71
C ALA A 128 10.70 10.66 -7.72
N LYS A 129 9.93 11.40 -6.91
CA LYS A 129 9.14 10.80 -5.82
C LYS A 129 7.79 10.27 -6.29
N ILE A 130 7.18 10.88 -7.31
CA ILE A 130 5.85 10.51 -7.81
C ILE A 130 5.98 10.15 -9.28
N THR A 131 5.76 8.87 -9.60
CA THR A 131 5.93 8.35 -10.95
C THR A 131 4.78 7.43 -11.38
N THR A 132 4.74 7.10 -12.65
CA THR A 132 3.97 6.01 -13.27
C THR A 132 2.46 6.23 -13.29
N ARG A 133 1.81 6.29 -12.14
CA ARG A 133 0.37 6.50 -11.93
C ARG A 133 0.13 7.16 -10.59
N ILE A 134 -1.00 7.86 -10.47
CA ILE A 134 -1.50 8.40 -9.21
C ILE A 134 -2.94 7.93 -9.02
N LEU A 135 -3.23 7.27 -7.89
CA LEU A 135 -4.56 7.08 -7.35
C LEU A 135 -4.67 8.05 -6.17
N TRP A 136 -5.38 9.15 -6.34
CA TRP A 136 -5.53 10.18 -5.31
C TRP A 136 -6.62 9.79 -4.34
N LEU A 137 -6.31 9.75 -3.06
CA LEU A 137 -7.22 9.29 -2.02
C LEU A 137 -7.97 10.47 -1.38
N GLU A 138 -9.26 10.27 -1.14
CA GLU A 138 -10.11 11.10 -0.30
C GLU A 138 -10.47 10.33 0.97
N GLY A 139 -10.36 10.98 2.13
CA GLY A 139 -10.84 10.42 3.40
C GLY A 139 -12.37 10.43 3.47
N LEU A 140 -12.97 9.42 4.07
CA LEU A 140 -14.42 9.27 4.18
C LEU A 140 -14.93 9.36 5.61
N GLU A 141 -14.07 9.59 6.59
CA GLU A 141 -14.43 9.68 8.02
C GLU A 141 -14.29 11.13 8.52
N PRO A 142 -15.40 11.89 8.61
CA PRO A 142 -15.38 13.30 9.03
C PRO A 142 -14.69 13.48 10.39
N GLY A 143 -13.75 14.44 10.46
CA GLY A 143 -12.97 14.75 11.65
C GLY A 143 -11.86 13.74 11.98
N PHE A 144 -11.72 12.65 11.22
CA PHE A 144 -10.66 11.66 11.38
C PHE A 144 -9.65 11.69 10.23
N ASN A 145 -10.11 11.55 8.98
CA ASN A 145 -9.29 11.65 7.78
C ASN A 145 -9.92 12.53 6.68
N GLN A 146 -11.03 13.21 7.02
CA GLN A 146 -11.75 14.14 6.16
C GLN A 146 -12.01 15.45 6.92
N GLY A 147 -11.74 16.58 6.24
CA GLY A 147 -11.98 17.94 6.71
C GLY A 147 -10.88 18.51 7.63
N THR A 148 -10.84 19.82 7.72
CA THR A 148 -9.88 20.60 8.51
C THR A 148 -8.42 20.20 8.27
N ASN A 149 -7.61 20.06 9.31
CA ASN A 149 -6.19 19.74 9.25
C ASN A 149 -5.89 18.22 9.21
N VAL A 150 -6.88 17.38 8.92
CA VAL A 150 -6.73 15.92 8.81
C VAL A 150 -7.12 15.39 7.43
N ASP A 151 -7.54 16.24 6.53
CA ASP A 151 -8.08 15.87 5.23
C ASP A 151 -7.04 15.16 4.35
N SER A 152 -7.29 13.89 4.02
CA SER A 152 -6.35 13.09 3.22
C SER A 152 -6.21 13.60 1.78
N HIS A 153 -7.28 14.17 1.20
CA HIS A 153 -7.25 14.74 -0.15
C HIS A 153 -6.41 16.01 -0.19
N ASP A 154 -6.63 16.94 0.74
CA ASP A 154 -5.87 18.19 0.83
C ASP A 154 -4.40 17.96 1.21
N ARG A 155 -4.13 16.87 1.93
CA ARG A 155 -2.77 16.40 2.26
C ARG A 155 -2.07 15.70 1.10
N TYR A 156 -2.72 15.55 -0.06
CA TYR A 156 -2.17 14.89 -1.25
C TYR A 156 -1.73 13.45 -0.98
N ILE A 157 -2.57 12.69 -0.29
CA ILE A 157 -2.31 11.26 -0.04
C ILE A 157 -2.65 10.46 -1.29
N TYR A 158 -1.62 9.80 -1.85
CA TYR A 158 -1.71 9.03 -3.09
C TYR A 158 -1.30 7.57 -2.87
N ILE A 159 -1.77 6.68 -3.75
CA ILE A 159 -1.09 5.44 -4.11
C ILE A 159 -0.41 5.72 -5.45
N HIS A 160 0.92 5.59 -5.53
CA HIS A 160 1.67 5.97 -6.73
C HIS A 160 2.98 5.19 -6.87
N GLY A 161 3.61 5.27 -8.05
CA GLY A 161 4.95 4.76 -8.29
C GLY A 161 6.04 5.68 -7.75
N THR A 162 7.24 5.16 -7.62
CA THR A 162 8.44 5.88 -7.20
C THR A 162 9.62 5.51 -8.10
N ALA A 163 10.57 6.43 -8.31
CA ALA A 163 11.84 6.07 -8.96
C ALA A 163 12.69 5.13 -8.08
N ASP A 164 12.51 5.20 -6.75
CA ASP A 164 13.22 4.39 -5.77
C ASP A 164 12.48 3.05 -5.53
N GLN A 165 12.52 2.17 -6.54
CA GLN A 165 11.83 0.87 -6.51
C GLN A 165 12.40 -0.08 -5.44
N GLU A 166 13.66 0.11 -5.03
CA GLU A 166 14.32 -0.76 -4.04
C GLU A 166 13.77 -0.57 -2.63
N THR A 167 13.11 0.55 -2.36
CA THR A 167 12.48 0.81 -1.05
C THR A 167 11.10 0.16 -0.89
N ILE A 168 10.56 -0.47 -1.93
CA ILE A 168 9.25 -1.12 -1.84
C ILE A 168 9.30 -2.30 -0.87
N GLY A 169 8.41 -2.27 0.13
CA GLY A 169 8.38 -3.24 1.23
C GLY A 169 8.88 -2.69 2.56
N GLU A 170 9.45 -1.48 2.56
CA GLU A 170 9.92 -0.80 3.77
C GLU A 170 9.26 0.57 3.94
N PRO A 171 9.18 1.12 5.17
CA PRO A 171 8.69 2.48 5.39
C PRO A 171 9.64 3.52 4.76
N ALA A 172 9.24 4.12 3.64
CA ALA A 172 10.10 5.02 2.86
C ALA A 172 9.43 6.34 2.47
N SER A 173 8.10 6.41 2.42
CA SER A 173 7.37 7.58 1.91
C SER A 173 7.30 8.75 2.90
N HIS A 174 6.61 9.81 2.50
CA HIS A 174 6.25 10.98 3.31
C HIS A 174 4.72 11.09 3.49
N GLY A 175 4.04 9.95 3.62
CA GLY A 175 2.59 9.89 3.83
C GLY A 175 1.84 9.07 2.80
N CYS A 176 2.26 9.10 1.55
CA CYS A 176 1.71 8.33 0.44
C CYS A 176 2.01 6.82 0.56
N ILE A 177 1.38 6.04 -0.29
CA ILE A 177 1.61 4.61 -0.45
C ILE A 177 2.33 4.40 -1.78
N HIS A 178 3.56 3.86 -1.76
CA HIS A 178 4.29 3.52 -2.98
C HIS A 178 4.02 2.08 -3.38
N LEU A 179 3.91 1.84 -4.69
CA LEU A 179 3.88 0.52 -5.30
C LEU A 179 4.94 0.43 -6.39
N ALA A 180 5.41 -0.78 -6.65
CA ALA A 180 6.23 -1.06 -7.81
C ALA A 180 5.44 -0.81 -9.11
N ASP A 181 6.09 -0.27 -10.14
CA ASP A 181 5.44 0.08 -11.40
C ASP A 181 4.72 -1.11 -12.06
N ALA A 182 5.34 -2.30 -11.99
CA ALA A 182 4.78 -3.53 -12.54
C ALA A 182 3.48 -3.98 -11.85
N ASP A 183 3.29 -3.63 -10.59
CA ASP A 183 2.07 -3.91 -9.82
C ASP A 183 1.05 -2.77 -9.94
N LEU A 184 1.53 -1.53 -9.95
CA LEU A 184 0.68 -0.34 -9.98
C LEU A 184 -0.08 -0.17 -11.30
N VAL A 185 0.57 -0.39 -12.44
CA VAL A 185 -0.08 -0.19 -13.76
C VAL A 185 -1.31 -1.08 -13.92
N PRO A 186 -1.23 -2.43 -13.78
CA PRO A 186 -2.42 -3.27 -13.90
C PRO A 186 -3.46 -3.02 -12.79
N LEU A 187 -3.03 -2.64 -11.59
CA LEU A 187 -3.94 -2.27 -10.51
C LEU A 187 -4.71 -0.99 -10.85
N PHE A 188 -4.01 0.03 -11.34
CA PHE A 188 -4.62 1.28 -11.80
C PHE A 188 -5.67 1.03 -12.89
N ASP A 189 -5.37 0.21 -13.89
CA ASP A 189 -6.29 -0.07 -15.00
C ASP A 189 -7.53 -0.85 -14.54
N LEU A 190 -7.38 -1.71 -13.52
CA LEU A 190 -8.46 -2.53 -12.96
C LEU A 190 -9.46 -1.72 -12.13
N LEU A 191 -8.99 -0.74 -11.36
CA LEU A 191 -9.78 -0.08 -10.32
C LEU A 191 -10.55 1.12 -10.89
N PRO A 192 -11.88 1.22 -10.71
CA PRO A 192 -12.63 2.44 -11.01
C PRO A 192 -12.42 3.52 -9.94
N ASP A 193 -12.74 4.77 -10.30
CA ASP A 193 -12.93 5.84 -9.32
C ASP A 193 -14.01 5.42 -8.31
N GLY A 194 -13.90 5.91 -7.09
CA GLY A 194 -14.76 5.53 -5.97
C GLY A 194 -14.39 4.19 -5.31
N THR A 195 -13.41 3.44 -5.82
CA THR A 195 -12.92 2.21 -5.16
C THR A 195 -12.51 2.51 -3.73
N LEU A 196 -13.04 1.74 -2.77
CA LEU A 196 -12.71 1.90 -1.35
C LEU A 196 -11.29 1.46 -1.04
N VAL A 197 -10.64 2.21 -0.14
CA VAL A 197 -9.30 1.93 0.37
C VAL A 197 -9.34 2.00 1.89
N TRP A 198 -9.07 0.89 2.55
CA TRP A 198 -8.93 0.80 4.00
C TRP A 198 -7.46 0.82 4.37
N ILE A 199 -7.03 1.80 5.15
CA ILE A 199 -5.65 1.89 5.65
C ILE A 199 -5.68 1.57 7.14
N SER A 200 -4.96 0.52 7.55
CA SER A 200 -4.87 0.08 8.94
C SER A 200 -3.44 -0.15 9.36
N GLU A 201 -3.21 -0.09 10.66
CA GLU A 201 -1.90 -0.42 11.21
C GLU A 201 -1.60 -1.91 11.02
N TYR A 202 -2.60 -2.80 11.25
CA TYR A 202 -2.49 -4.27 11.20
C TYR A 202 -3.49 -4.87 10.23
#